data_6dea9df3dbad01e7196c4d5b20d82829
#
_entry.id   6dea9df3dbad01e7196c4d5b20d82829
#
_cell.length_a   1.000
_cell.length_b   1.000
_cell.length_c   1.000
_cell.angle_alpha   90.00
_cell.angle_beta   90.00
_cell.angle_gamma   90.00
#
_symmetry.space_group_name_H-M   'P 1'
#
loop_
_entity.id
_entity.type
_entity.pdbx_description
1 polymer ?
#
loop_
_entity_poly.entity_id
_entity_poly.type
_entity_poly.pdbx_seq_one_letter_code
_entity_poly.pdbx_strand_id
1 'polypeptide(L)'
;MKKRIISLILCAAVIISACGCSADNGTLSADSSSSASAVSSAEAASQDTSLDSGSSYDTSSDASDKTSSDKQNSSSSDSSDKQNNSSDASFETSKPSTNKQETGSSAVTSSKPANNTGSATNKPASATAADTTKKPSATTTTTTVKQTDDKPLNFSKTYEAENGKLSNDMSVISGGNASGGKSVGKFENDRSYCQIKINVPSDGIYDIVIRSMGIGGPKENDIYTDGKKVGTFTSENNKFSDYTVSAVSLTKGDHNIRIIKSWGWIELDKITVKTGAKISNSTYNVTSSLVNKNSTASTKKLYSFLKDSYGKYVITGQQCDGGINGNEFKAIKNLTGDYPALLGLDMMDYTPSRTAFGTSSSAVEKAIEFANKGGIVTFCWHWNAPTEYLNSTANSPDGWWGGFYTQSSKFDIAKVMNGQDAKGKKLLDRDIKEIAKQLKRLEKAGVPVIWRPLHEGSGGWFWWGAKGSDAYKKLWKYLYKELTNTYGCNNLIWVYNGQSADWYPGDEYVDIVGEDIYPGNHVYDPQVSRFKQAINYGSKTKITALTENGCIFDIDSAVSINALWSW
;
A
#
# COMPACT_ATOMS: atom_id res chain seq x y z
N MET A 1 27.74 -5.01 18.74
CA MET A 1 26.55 -5.88 18.73
C MET A 1 26.23 -6.21 17.29
N LYS A 2 26.38 -7.48 16.91
CA LYS A 2 26.16 -7.90 15.51
C LYS A 2 24.68 -7.80 15.18
N LYS A 3 24.30 -6.91 14.27
CA LYS A 3 22.99 -6.88 13.64
C LYS A 3 22.88 -8.15 12.78
N ARG A 4 21.99 -9.05 13.12
CA ARG A 4 21.63 -10.17 12.24
C ARG A 4 20.67 -9.63 11.20
N ILE A 5 21.17 -9.42 10.00
CA ILE A 5 20.37 -9.16 8.82
C ILE A 5 19.77 -10.50 8.40
N ILE A 6 18.47 -10.64 8.47
CA ILE A 6 17.78 -11.76 7.83
C ILE A 6 17.71 -11.41 6.36
N SER A 7 18.46 -12.15 5.56
CA SER A 7 18.55 -11.97 4.11
C SER A 7 17.18 -12.21 3.48
N LEU A 8 16.61 -11.17 2.87
CA LEU A 8 15.38 -11.27 2.08
C LEU A 8 15.77 -11.60 0.64
N ILE A 9 15.34 -12.73 0.16
CA ILE A 9 15.46 -13.14 -1.24
C ILE A 9 14.26 -12.60 -2.00
N LEU A 10 14.56 -11.99 -3.12
CA LEU A 10 13.67 -11.39 -4.10
C LEU A 10 12.54 -12.34 -4.50
N CYS A 11 11.31 -12.06 -4.08
CA CYS A 11 10.13 -12.66 -4.71
C CYS A 11 9.64 -11.73 -5.81
N ALA A 12 9.62 -12.22 -7.03
CA ALA A 12 8.89 -11.57 -8.11
C ALA A 12 7.40 -11.53 -7.72
N ALA A 13 6.89 -10.35 -7.47
CA ALA A 13 5.48 -10.16 -7.17
C ALA A 13 4.66 -10.48 -8.42
N VAL A 14 3.96 -11.60 -8.39
CA VAL A 14 2.81 -11.81 -9.27
C VAL A 14 1.68 -11.02 -8.63
N ILE A 15 1.30 -9.92 -9.24
CA ILE A 15 0.12 -9.16 -8.84
C ILE A 15 -1.09 -10.02 -9.19
N ILE A 16 -1.61 -10.73 -8.21
CA ILE A 16 -2.96 -11.26 -8.27
C ILE A 16 -3.79 -10.31 -7.42
N SER A 17 -4.59 -9.52 -8.12
CA SER A 17 -5.68 -8.77 -7.52
C SER A 17 -6.47 -9.71 -6.63
N ALA A 18 -6.49 -9.45 -5.32
CA ALA A 18 -7.23 -10.23 -4.36
C ALA A 18 -8.73 -9.99 -4.54
N CYS A 19 -9.32 -10.68 -5.52
CA CYS A 19 -10.73 -11.01 -5.53
C CYS A 19 -10.81 -12.53 -5.42
N GLY A 20 -10.68 -13.02 -4.19
CA GLY A 20 -10.87 -14.42 -3.88
C GLY A 20 -12.34 -14.78 -3.94
N CYS A 21 -12.76 -15.41 -5.01
CA CYS A 21 -13.94 -16.26 -5.00
C CYS A 21 -13.47 -17.71 -4.91
N SER A 22 -13.61 -18.31 -3.73
CA SER A 22 -13.62 -19.76 -3.61
C SER A 22 -14.90 -20.27 -4.24
N ALA A 23 -14.80 -20.96 -5.37
CA ALA A 23 -15.84 -21.84 -5.84
C ALA A 23 -15.30 -23.27 -5.77
N ASP A 24 -16.04 -24.07 -5.05
CA ASP A 24 -15.83 -25.49 -4.87
C ASP A 24 -16.03 -26.28 -6.17
N ASN A 25 -15.24 -27.29 -6.29
CA ASN A 25 -15.25 -28.47 -7.16
C ASN A 25 -16.40 -28.68 -8.16
N GLY A 26 -16.01 -28.66 -9.43
CA GLY A 26 -16.72 -29.31 -10.52
C GLY A 26 -15.77 -29.47 -11.70
N THR A 27 -15.29 -30.70 -11.89
CA THR A 27 -14.56 -31.13 -13.07
C THR A 27 -15.30 -30.78 -14.35
N LEU A 28 -14.60 -30.12 -15.31
CA LEU A 28 -14.62 -30.48 -16.74
C LEU A 28 -13.67 -29.57 -17.55
N SER A 29 -12.89 -30.23 -18.31
CA SER A 29 -12.08 -29.96 -19.52
C SER A 29 -11.92 -28.54 -20.07
N ALA A 30 -10.68 -28.34 -20.48
CA ALA A 30 -10.07 -27.25 -21.23
C ALA A 30 -10.91 -26.73 -22.41
N ASP A 31 -10.96 -25.40 -22.54
CA ASP A 31 -10.63 -24.79 -23.83
C ASP A 31 -10.18 -23.34 -23.64
N SER A 32 -9.17 -23.02 -24.41
CA SER A 32 -8.43 -21.78 -24.47
C SER A 32 -9.24 -20.69 -25.20
N SER A 33 -9.41 -19.51 -24.59
CA SER A 33 -9.39 -18.28 -25.37
C SER A 33 -9.15 -17.07 -24.46
N SER A 34 -8.12 -16.34 -24.80
CA SER A 34 -7.66 -15.09 -24.26
C SER A 34 -8.69 -13.96 -24.41
N SER A 35 -8.98 -13.27 -23.32
CA SER A 35 -9.30 -11.85 -23.39
C SER A 35 -8.83 -11.18 -22.11
N ALA A 36 -7.76 -10.43 -22.24
CA ALA A 36 -7.27 -9.51 -21.23
C ALA A 36 -8.23 -8.32 -21.14
N SER A 37 -8.97 -8.22 -20.05
CA SER A 37 -9.62 -6.97 -19.67
C SER A 37 -8.67 -6.25 -18.70
N ALA A 38 -8.11 -5.16 -19.17
CA ALA A 38 -7.36 -4.22 -18.37
C ALA A 38 -8.31 -3.61 -17.33
N VAL A 39 -8.06 -3.89 -16.07
CA VAL A 39 -8.63 -3.13 -14.96
C VAL A 39 -7.75 -1.91 -14.80
N SER A 40 -8.28 -0.74 -15.19
CA SER A 40 -7.65 0.54 -14.92
C SER A 40 -7.59 0.76 -13.41
N SER A 41 -6.39 0.82 -12.88
CA SER A 41 -6.13 1.37 -11.56
C SER A 41 -6.53 2.84 -11.58
N ALA A 42 -7.54 3.20 -10.79
CA ALA A 42 -7.86 4.59 -10.53
C ALA A 42 -6.75 5.18 -9.66
N GLU A 43 -5.88 5.97 -10.26
CA GLU A 43 -4.93 6.82 -9.55
C GLU A 43 -5.69 7.93 -8.84
N ALA A 44 -5.61 7.94 -7.51
CA ALA A 44 -6.11 9.03 -6.70
C ALA A 44 -5.14 10.21 -6.76
N ALA A 45 -5.49 11.23 -7.49
CA ALA A 45 -4.84 12.53 -7.38
C ALA A 45 -5.19 13.14 -6.02
N SER A 46 -4.23 13.30 -5.14
CA SER A 46 -4.35 14.09 -3.94
C SER A 46 -4.39 15.57 -4.32
N GLN A 47 -5.54 16.19 -4.18
CA GLN A 47 -5.64 17.64 -4.19
C GLN A 47 -5.30 18.17 -2.79
N ASP A 48 -4.15 18.78 -2.68
CA ASP A 48 -3.75 19.57 -1.51
C ASP A 48 -4.30 20.98 -1.69
N THR A 49 -5.33 21.33 -0.93
CA THR A 49 -5.81 22.72 -0.82
C THR A 49 -5.21 23.34 0.43
N SER A 50 -4.09 24.04 0.26
CA SER A 50 -3.55 24.94 1.28
C SER A 50 -4.46 26.16 1.41
N LEU A 51 -5.11 26.31 2.56
CA LEU A 51 -5.74 27.54 2.99
C LEU A 51 -4.73 28.37 3.78
N ASP A 52 -4.39 29.48 3.20
CA ASP A 52 -3.59 30.54 3.80
C ASP A 52 -4.38 31.25 4.91
N SER A 53 -3.82 31.29 6.12
CA SER A 53 -4.33 32.02 7.27
C SER A 53 -3.62 33.37 7.39
N GLY A 54 -4.26 34.42 6.95
CA GLY A 54 -3.85 35.80 7.21
C GLY A 54 -4.73 36.43 8.33
N SER A 55 -4.10 36.67 9.45
CA SER A 55 -4.60 37.41 10.60
C SER A 55 -4.53 38.91 10.33
N SER A 56 -5.55 39.70 10.73
CA SER A 56 -5.39 40.81 11.69
C SER A 56 -6.59 41.76 11.72
N TYR A 57 -7.08 41.92 12.92
CA TYR A 57 -7.51 43.13 13.68
C TYR A 57 -8.33 44.23 13.02
N ASP A 58 -9.46 44.42 13.58
CA ASP A 58 -10.03 45.43 14.49
C ASP A 58 -11.02 46.48 13.92
N THR A 59 -12.06 46.63 14.72
CA THR A 59 -12.87 47.77 15.15
C THR A 59 -13.98 48.33 14.28
N SER A 60 -15.16 48.11 14.82
CA SER A 60 -16.20 49.07 15.25
C SER A 60 -17.09 49.77 14.23
N SER A 61 -18.35 49.64 14.55
CA SER A 61 -19.43 50.62 14.68
C SER A 61 -20.34 50.90 13.48
N ASP A 62 -21.58 50.62 13.81
CA ASP A 62 -22.82 51.42 13.64
C ASP A 62 -23.50 51.58 12.28
N ALA A 63 -24.69 51.04 12.33
CA ALA A 63 -26.00 51.68 12.15
C ALA A 63 -26.57 51.94 10.74
N SER A 64 -27.78 51.42 10.63
CA SER A 64 -29.00 52.00 10.02
C SER A 64 -29.18 51.91 8.50
N ASP A 65 -30.16 51.16 8.20
CA ASP A 65 -31.52 51.54 7.80
C ASP A 65 -31.86 51.66 6.31
N LYS A 66 -32.91 50.95 5.98
CA LYS A 66 -34.00 51.20 5.06
C LYS A 66 -33.90 50.92 3.55
N THR A 67 -34.74 50.00 3.22
CA THR A 67 -35.95 50.09 2.39
C THR A 67 -35.81 50.03 0.87
N SER A 68 -36.53 49.08 0.39
CA SER A 68 -37.62 49.08 -0.64
C SER A 68 -37.22 48.88 -2.09
N SER A 69 -37.78 47.85 -2.55
CA SER A 69 -38.88 47.72 -3.53
C SER A 69 -38.46 47.67 -5.01
N ASP A 70 -38.97 46.68 -5.53
CA ASP A 70 -39.91 46.53 -6.67
C ASP A 70 -39.37 46.14 -8.04
N LYS A 71 -39.88 45.00 -8.40
CA LYS A 71 -40.72 44.67 -9.59
C LYS A 71 -40.08 44.50 -10.96
N GLN A 72 -40.33 43.31 -11.42
CA GLN A 72 -41.04 42.96 -12.67
C GLN A 72 -40.32 43.28 -14.00
N ASN A 73 -40.29 42.48 -14.96
CA ASN A 73 -41.19 41.54 -15.61
C ASN A 73 -40.61 41.08 -16.96
N SER A 74 -40.97 39.89 -17.32
CA SER A 74 -41.48 39.39 -18.60
C SER A 74 -40.55 39.44 -19.84
N SER A 75 -40.46 38.38 -20.47
CA SER A 75 -41.22 37.65 -21.44
C SER A 75 -40.39 37.27 -22.69
N SER A 76 -40.45 36.01 -22.98
CA SER A 76 -40.90 35.35 -24.23
C SER A 76 -40.10 35.67 -25.49
N SER A 77 -39.76 34.73 -26.26
CA SER A 77 -40.39 33.78 -27.14
C SER A 77 -39.36 33.32 -28.17
N ASP A 78 -39.32 32.10 -28.40
CA ASP A 78 -39.89 31.31 -29.47
C ASP A 78 -39.05 31.14 -30.75
N SER A 79 -38.96 29.89 -31.07
CA SER A 79 -39.15 29.18 -32.34
C SER A 79 -37.95 28.86 -33.22
N SER A 80 -37.80 27.57 -33.35
CA SER A 80 -37.91 26.74 -34.58
C SER A 80 -36.86 27.00 -35.69
N ASP A 81 -36.36 26.08 -36.36
CA ASP A 81 -36.73 24.82 -36.96
C ASP A 81 -35.55 24.22 -37.76
N LYS A 82 -35.53 22.90 -37.79
CA LYS A 82 -35.32 21.99 -38.93
C LYS A 82 -34.01 21.91 -39.72
N GLN A 83 -33.54 20.75 -39.75
CA GLN A 83 -33.57 19.66 -40.75
C GLN A 83 -32.26 19.38 -41.50
N ASN A 84 -31.89 18.10 -41.38
CA ASN A 84 -31.52 17.10 -42.40
C ASN A 84 -30.24 17.30 -43.24
N ASN A 85 -29.36 16.37 -43.28
CA ASN A 85 -29.38 15.20 -44.14
C ASN A 85 -28.13 14.31 -44.03
N SER A 86 -28.42 13.05 -44.04
CA SER A 86 -27.72 11.84 -44.33
C SER A 86 -26.66 11.89 -45.44
N SER A 87 -25.62 11.05 -45.30
CA SER A 87 -25.24 10.12 -46.36
C SER A 87 -24.36 8.99 -45.84
N ASP A 88 -24.81 7.79 -46.12
CA ASP A 88 -24.16 6.50 -46.07
C ASP A 88 -22.90 6.42 -46.92
N ALA A 89 -21.95 5.60 -46.51
CA ALA A 89 -21.18 4.77 -47.43
C ALA A 89 -20.60 3.55 -46.70
N SER A 90 -21.17 2.42 -46.97
CA SER A 90 -20.70 1.06 -46.79
C SER A 90 -19.53 0.72 -47.71
N PHE A 91 -18.59 -0.12 -47.26
CA PHE A 91 -17.86 -1.10 -48.09
C PHE A 91 -17.20 -2.13 -47.14
N GLU A 92 -17.71 -3.27 -47.09
CA GLU A 92 -17.49 -4.60 -47.65
C GLU A 92 -16.21 -5.31 -47.26
N THR A 93 -16.49 -6.45 -46.77
CA THR A 93 -15.75 -7.68 -46.46
C THR A 93 -14.82 -8.18 -47.55
N SER A 94 -13.69 -8.78 -47.14
CA SER A 94 -13.12 -9.96 -47.84
C SER A 94 -12.26 -10.85 -46.92
N LYS A 95 -12.73 -12.05 -46.70
CA LYS A 95 -11.93 -13.28 -46.56
C LYS A 95 -11.78 -13.89 -47.97
N PRO A 96 -10.81 -14.74 -48.31
CA PRO A 96 -10.43 -16.01 -47.74
C PRO A 96 -8.92 -16.30 -47.86
N SER A 97 -8.32 -17.40 -47.57
CA SER A 97 -8.59 -18.83 -47.73
C SER A 97 -7.50 -19.70 -47.11
N THR A 98 -7.91 -20.85 -46.82
CA THR A 98 -7.24 -22.08 -46.39
C THR A 98 -6.02 -22.50 -47.19
N ASN A 99 -5.03 -23.15 -46.51
CA ASN A 99 -4.42 -24.35 -47.05
C ASN A 99 -3.98 -25.31 -45.95
N LYS A 100 -4.38 -26.58 -46.17
CA LYS A 100 -4.06 -27.82 -45.46
C LYS A 100 -2.74 -28.40 -45.98
N GLN A 101 -2.03 -29.16 -45.14
CA GLN A 101 -1.49 -30.51 -45.37
C GLN A 101 -0.65 -30.89 -44.15
N GLU A 102 -1.06 -31.86 -43.37
CA GLU A 102 -0.88 -33.34 -43.39
C GLU A 102 0.59 -33.77 -43.13
N THR A 103 0.76 -34.46 -42.12
CA THR A 103 0.83 -35.85 -41.62
C THR A 103 2.23 -36.25 -41.18
N GLY A 104 2.31 -37.00 -40.09
CA GLY A 104 3.51 -37.69 -39.63
C GLY A 104 3.36 -38.32 -38.26
N SER A 105 2.62 -39.41 -38.20
CA SER A 105 2.49 -40.33 -37.07
C SER A 105 3.78 -41.11 -36.82
N SER A 106 4.16 -41.34 -35.57
CA SER A 106 4.79 -42.61 -35.13
C SER A 106 4.64 -42.79 -33.62
N ALA A 107 3.87 -43.79 -33.28
CA ALA A 107 3.77 -44.42 -31.98
C ALA A 107 4.84 -45.49 -31.79
N VAL A 108 5.40 -45.65 -30.60
CA VAL A 108 5.92 -46.94 -30.09
C VAL A 108 5.85 -46.94 -28.54
N THR A 109 4.88 -47.64 -28.04
CA THR A 109 4.80 -48.76 -27.08
C THR A 109 5.65 -48.78 -25.80
N SER A 110 4.88 -48.87 -24.74
CA SER A 110 4.97 -49.52 -23.44
C SER A 110 6.04 -50.59 -23.19
N SER A 111 6.58 -50.60 -21.97
CA SER A 111 6.68 -51.85 -21.18
C SER A 111 7.00 -51.54 -19.68
N LYS A 112 6.17 -52.10 -18.83
CA LYS A 112 6.42 -52.42 -17.42
C LYS A 112 6.89 -53.87 -17.33
N PRO A 113 7.76 -54.29 -16.39
CA PRO A 113 7.38 -55.32 -15.43
C PRO A 113 7.86 -55.02 -13.99
N ALA A 114 7.04 -55.24 -13.02
CA ALA A 114 6.71 -56.43 -12.20
C ALA A 114 7.74 -56.81 -11.12
N ASN A 115 7.20 -56.73 -9.90
CA ASN A 115 7.54 -57.34 -8.61
C ASN A 115 8.68 -58.36 -8.52
N ASN A 116 9.46 -58.25 -7.43
CA ASN A 116 9.70 -59.44 -6.61
C ASN A 116 9.92 -59.14 -5.12
N THR A 117 9.28 -59.96 -4.33
CA THR A 117 9.23 -60.09 -2.87
C THR A 117 10.49 -60.75 -2.30
N GLY A 118 10.88 -60.39 -1.07
CA GLY A 118 11.89 -61.12 -0.30
C GLY A 118 11.99 -60.64 1.13
N SER A 119 11.27 -61.31 2.01
CA SER A 119 11.30 -61.21 3.45
C SER A 119 12.55 -61.86 4.05
N ALA A 120 13.17 -61.23 5.05
CA ALA A 120 13.85 -61.97 6.17
C ALA A 120 14.07 -61.05 7.37
N THR A 121 13.50 -61.49 8.46
CA THR A 121 13.66 -61.11 9.85
C THR A 121 15.10 -61.37 10.35
N ASN A 122 15.60 -60.50 11.25
CA ASN A 122 16.22 -60.87 12.52
C ASN A 122 16.62 -59.65 13.38
N LYS A 123 16.21 -59.69 14.60
CA LYS A 123 16.63 -58.92 15.78
C LYS A 123 17.26 -59.94 16.74
N PRO A 124 17.99 -59.62 17.83
CA PRO A 124 18.74 -58.43 18.25
C PRO A 124 20.15 -58.73 18.80
N ALA A 125 20.95 -57.70 19.09
CA ALA A 125 21.88 -57.76 20.20
C ALA A 125 22.27 -56.35 20.70
N SER A 126 22.12 -56.18 21.97
CA SER A 126 22.51 -55.09 22.83
C SER A 126 24.02 -54.97 22.97
N ALA A 127 24.59 -53.76 22.93
CA ALA A 127 25.81 -53.43 23.61
C ALA A 127 25.93 -51.92 23.86
N THR A 128 26.28 -51.64 25.07
CA THR A 128 26.54 -50.51 25.91
C THR A 128 27.31 -49.31 25.32
N ALA A 129 27.02 -48.17 25.93
CA ALA A 129 27.51 -46.81 25.82
C ALA A 129 29.03 -46.63 25.72
N ALA A 130 29.43 -45.63 24.93
CA ALA A 130 30.57 -44.77 25.25
C ALA A 130 30.31 -43.36 24.66
N ASP A 131 30.26 -42.43 25.57
CA ASP A 131 30.22 -40.99 25.43
C ASP A 131 31.48 -40.47 24.72
N THR A 132 31.35 -39.76 23.61
CA THR A 132 32.34 -38.76 23.19
C THR A 132 31.68 -37.66 22.39
N THR A 133 31.26 -36.63 23.10
CA THR A 133 30.97 -35.31 22.58
C THR A 133 32.21 -34.69 21.93
N LYS A 134 32.29 -34.60 20.64
CA LYS A 134 33.11 -33.62 19.92
C LYS A 134 32.23 -32.77 18.99
N LYS A 135 31.91 -31.60 19.52
CA LYS A 135 31.34 -30.48 18.78
C LYS A 135 32.37 -29.95 17.78
N PRO A 136 32.05 -29.78 16.47
CA PRO A 136 32.93 -29.07 15.56
C PRO A 136 33.04 -27.61 15.95
N SER A 137 34.25 -27.16 16.26
CA SER A 137 34.60 -25.78 16.51
C SER A 137 34.54 -25.02 15.20
N ALA A 138 33.49 -24.21 15.00
CA ALA A 138 33.44 -23.23 13.92
C ALA A 138 34.43 -22.11 14.22
N THR A 139 35.52 -22.05 13.48
CA THR A 139 36.45 -20.93 13.48
C THR A 139 35.71 -19.68 12.99
N THR A 140 35.28 -18.87 13.92
CA THR A 140 34.66 -17.57 13.62
C THR A 140 35.77 -16.60 13.27
N THR A 141 36.00 -16.37 11.98
CA THR A 141 36.82 -15.24 11.52
C THR A 141 36.04 -13.97 11.83
N THR A 142 36.42 -13.32 12.92
CA THR A 142 35.85 -12.00 13.28
C THR A 142 36.53 -10.95 12.42
N THR A 143 35.91 -10.63 11.30
CA THR A 143 36.27 -9.43 10.56
C THR A 143 35.72 -8.25 11.37
N THR A 144 36.60 -7.60 12.10
CA THR A 144 36.33 -6.34 12.78
C THR A 144 36.16 -5.29 11.67
N VAL A 145 34.93 -4.97 11.30
CA VAL A 145 34.67 -3.76 10.51
C VAL A 145 35.06 -2.60 11.42
N LYS A 146 36.16 -1.97 11.10
CA LYS A 146 36.57 -0.70 11.71
C LYS A 146 35.42 0.27 11.49
N GLN A 147 34.71 0.61 12.56
CA GLN A 147 33.77 1.71 12.57
C GLN A 147 34.61 2.97 12.42
N THR A 148 34.73 3.46 11.19
CA THR A 148 35.23 4.81 10.96
C THR A 148 34.18 5.75 11.54
N ASP A 149 34.60 6.63 12.42
CA ASP A 149 33.84 7.79 12.89
C ASP A 149 33.68 8.75 11.71
N ASP A 150 32.85 8.37 10.71
CA ASP A 150 32.54 9.23 9.60
C ASP A 150 31.55 10.29 10.09
N LYS A 151 32.11 11.48 10.33
CA LYS A 151 31.32 12.72 10.41
C LYS A 151 30.34 12.71 9.24
N PRO A 152 29.04 12.97 9.47
CA PRO A 152 28.07 12.95 8.37
C PRO A 152 28.57 13.84 7.25
N LEU A 153 28.75 13.24 6.08
CA LEU A 153 29.18 13.97 4.91
C LEU A 153 28.08 14.98 4.53
N ASN A 154 28.39 16.27 4.68
CA ASN A 154 27.46 17.32 4.28
C ASN A 154 27.68 17.66 2.80
N PHE A 155 27.15 16.79 1.93
CA PHE A 155 27.26 16.98 0.47
C PHE A 155 25.98 17.64 -0.06
N SER A 156 26.14 18.64 -0.92
CA SER A 156 25.05 19.22 -1.71
C SER A 156 25.64 19.80 -3.00
N LYS A 157 25.15 19.36 -4.15
CA LYS A 157 25.59 19.85 -5.46
C LYS A 157 24.42 19.96 -6.42
N THR A 158 24.35 21.09 -7.08
CA THR A 158 23.32 21.41 -8.09
C THR A 158 23.85 21.18 -9.50
N TYR A 159 22.97 20.71 -10.37
CA TYR A 159 23.22 20.42 -11.78
C TYR A 159 22.05 21.01 -12.58
N GLU A 160 22.36 21.94 -13.47
CA GLU A 160 21.37 22.59 -14.34
C GLU A 160 20.93 21.64 -15.45
N ALA A 161 19.63 21.61 -15.74
CA ALA A 161 19.04 20.65 -16.66
C ALA A 161 19.46 20.86 -18.11
N GLU A 162 19.68 22.10 -18.51
CA GLU A 162 20.14 22.45 -19.87
C GLU A 162 21.53 21.92 -20.22
N ASN A 163 22.32 21.53 -19.21
CA ASN A 163 23.61 20.86 -19.40
C ASN A 163 23.49 19.34 -19.52
N GLY A 164 22.29 18.82 -19.43
CA GLY A 164 21.97 17.39 -19.57
C GLY A 164 21.87 16.92 -21.02
N LYS A 165 21.87 15.61 -21.21
CA LYS A 165 21.55 15.00 -22.49
C LYS A 165 20.04 14.91 -22.66
N LEU A 166 19.53 15.51 -23.73
CA LEU A 166 18.10 15.55 -24.04
C LEU A 166 17.74 14.51 -25.11
N SER A 167 16.52 13.98 -25.07
CA SER A 167 15.92 13.29 -26.22
C SER A 167 15.66 14.29 -27.35
N ASN A 168 15.57 13.79 -28.59
CA ASN A 168 15.53 14.63 -29.80
C ASN A 168 14.33 15.58 -29.90
N ASP A 169 13.27 15.29 -29.17
CA ASP A 169 12.03 16.07 -29.13
C ASP A 169 12.07 17.22 -28.11
N MET A 170 13.05 17.23 -27.24
CA MET A 170 13.19 18.22 -26.18
C MET A 170 14.11 19.38 -26.57
N SER A 171 13.91 20.52 -25.92
CA SER A 171 14.73 21.70 -26.17
C SER A 171 14.98 22.51 -24.90
N VAL A 172 16.07 23.28 -24.94
CA VAL A 172 16.36 24.32 -23.95
C VAL A 172 15.46 25.53 -24.23
N ILE A 173 14.80 26.00 -23.18
CA ILE A 173 13.92 27.17 -23.16
C ILE A 173 14.69 28.29 -22.47
N SER A 174 14.79 29.45 -23.10
CA SER A 174 15.43 30.63 -22.51
C SER A 174 14.39 31.60 -21.97
N GLY A 175 14.67 32.20 -20.85
CA GLY A 175 13.77 33.16 -20.16
C GLY A 175 13.03 32.55 -18.99
N GLY A 176 12.03 33.27 -18.47
CA GLY A 176 11.24 32.84 -17.34
C GLY A 176 11.94 32.93 -15.97
N ASN A 177 11.40 32.25 -14.98
CA ASN A 177 11.89 32.26 -13.59
C ASN A 177 12.77 31.02 -13.25
N ALA A 178 13.33 30.37 -14.28
CA ALA A 178 14.29 29.29 -14.10
C ALA A 178 15.65 29.86 -13.61
N SER A 179 16.41 29.05 -12.88
CA SER A 179 17.75 29.40 -12.47
C SER A 179 18.66 29.57 -13.70
N GLY A 180 19.56 30.52 -13.65
CA GLY A 180 20.39 30.82 -14.83
C GLY A 180 19.62 31.32 -16.06
N GLY A 181 18.30 31.54 -15.96
CA GLY A 181 17.45 32.01 -17.07
C GLY A 181 17.19 30.94 -18.14
N LYS A 182 17.40 29.66 -17.83
CA LYS A 182 17.17 28.54 -18.75
C LYS A 182 16.50 27.37 -18.06
N SER A 183 15.67 26.66 -18.82
CA SER A 183 15.06 25.40 -18.43
C SER A 183 15.04 24.41 -19.61
N VAL A 184 14.64 23.19 -19.37
CA VAL A 184 14.45 22.18 -20.42
C VAL A 184 12.97 21.84 -20.48
N GLY A 185 12.39 21.91 -21.67
CA GLY A 185 10.97 21.62 -21.89
C GLY A 185 10.72 20.77 -23.12
N LYS A 186 9.43 20.76 -23.54
CA LYS A 186 8.93 19.93 -24.63
C LYS A 186 9.03 18.43 -24.34
N PHE A 187 8.58 18.04 -23.15
CA PHE A 187 8.34 16.64 -22.85
C PHE A 187 7.06 16.15 -23.59
N GLU A 188 7.10 16.12 -24.92
CA GLU A 188 5.91 15.90 -25.76
C GLU A 188 5.62 14.42 -26.00
N ASN A 189 6.66 13.63 -26.28
CA ASN A 189 6.49 12.24 -26.62
C ASN A 189 6.61 11.33 -25.39
N ASP A 190 5.96 10.17 -25.44
CA ASP A 190 6.17 9.13 -24.46
C ASP A 190 7.66 8.75 -24.44
N ARG A 191 8.22 8.73 -23.23
CA ARG A 191 9.66 8.51 -22.98
C ARG A 191 10.58 9.68 -23.34
N SER A 192 10.07 10.89 -23.61
CA SER A 192 10.94 12.09 -23.61
C SER A 192 11.74 12.14 -22.32
N TYR A 193 13.02 12.43 -22.39
CA TYR A 193 13.88 12.43 -21.21
C TYR A 193 14.96 13.52 -21.22
N CYS A 194 15.27 14.00 -20.01
CA CYS A 194 16.50 14.73 -19.71
C CYS A 194 17.39 13.84 -18.82
N GLN A 195 18.64 13.58 -19.24
CA GLN A 195 19.62 12.81 -18.48
C GLN A 195 20.75 13.71 -18.01
N ILE A 196 20.96 13.76 -16.71
CA ILE A 196 21.96 14.59 -16.04
C ILE A 196 23.01 13.66 -15.43
N LYS A 197 24.28 13.87 -15.79
CA LYS A 197 25.41 13.16 -15.18
C LYS A 197 25.76 13.84 -13.87
N ILE A 198 25.77 13.09 -12.78
CA ILE A 198 26.15 13.55 -11.44
C ILE A 198 27.38 12.78 -10.94
N ASN A 199 28.01 13.31 -9.89
CA ASN A 199 29.06 12.61 -9.16
C ASN A 199 28.84 12.78 -7.66
N VAL A 200 28.89 11.68 -6.91
CA VAL A 200 28.81 11.69 -5.45
C VAL A 200 30.12 11.22 -4.80
N PRO A 201 30.50 11.80 -3.65
CA PRO A 201 31.83 11.62 -3.07
C PRO A 201 32.00 10.31 -2.27
N SER A 202 30.90 9.65 -1.89
CA SER A 202 30.92 8.41 -1.09
C SER A 202 29.69 7.56 -1.37
N ASP A 203 29.76 6.29 -1.02
CA ASP A 203 28.57 5.46 -0.87
C ASP A 203 27.65 6.08 0.19
N GLY A 204 26.35 6.08 -0.08
CA GLY A 204 25.41 6.65 0.87
C GLY A 204 23.99 6.84 0.30
N ILE A 205 23.18 7.42 1.14
CA ILE A 205 21.79 7.79 0.80
C ILE A 205 21.74 9.27 0.50
N TYR A 206 21.11 9.59 -0.62
CA TYR A 206 20.99 10.95 -1.13
C TYR A 206 19.53 11.31 -1.37
N ASP A 207 19.19 12.57 -1.13
CA ASP A 207 17.96 13.18 -1.60
C ASP A 207 18.22 13.86 -2.94
N ILE A 208 17.35 13.64 -3.92
CA ILE A 208 17.38 14.30 -5.22
C ILE A 208 16.24 15.31 -5.24
N VAL A 209 16.58 16.59 -5.18
CA VAL A 209 15.63 17.70 -5.27
C VAL A 209 15.52 18.11 -6.73
N ILE A 210 14.33 18.07 -7.27
CA ILE A 210 14.01 18.35 -8.67
C ILE A 210 13.24 19.68 -8.68
N ARG A 211 13.79 20.71 -9.35
CA ARG A 211 13.08 21.96 -9.54
C ARG A 211 12.44 21.99 -10.91
N SER A 212 11.12 22.00 -10.92
CA SER A 212 10.32 21.92 -12.16
C SER A 212 8.97 22.63 -12.01
N MET A 213 8.30 22.86 -13.12
CA MET A 213 6.91 23.31 -13.15
C MET A 213 6.09 22.51 -14.17
N GLY A 214 4.82 22.25 -13.86
CA GLY A 214 3.89 21.62 -14.77
C GLY A 214 3.32 22.62 -15.78
N ILE A 215 3.08 22.19 -17.00
CA ILE A 215 2.47 23.00 -18.06
C ILE A 215 1.02 22.58 -18.27
N GLY A 216 0.10 23.53 -18.06
CA GLY A 216 -1.34 23.29 -18.24
C GLY A 216 -1.97 22.37 -17.17
N GLY A 217 -1.48 22.45 -15.94
CA GLY A 217 -1.93 21.69 -14.78
C GLY A 217 -0.80 20.91 -14.10
N PRO A 218 -1.07 20.24 -12.96
CA PRO A 218 -0.11 19.34 -12.32
C PRO A 218 0.31 18.23 -13.28
N LYS A 219 1.59 17.84 -13.24
CA LYS A 219 2.19 16.86 -14.18
C LYS A 219 3.08 15.88 -13.43
N GLU A 220 2.83 14.60 -13.62
CA GLU A 220 3.65 13.54 -13.05
C GLU A 220 4.73 13.06 -14.01
N ASN A 221 5.94 12.84 -13.50
CA ASN A 221 7.07 12.34 -14.25
C ASN A 221 7.91 11.40 -13.39
N ASP A 222 8.67 10.55 -14.06
CA ASP A 222 9.48 9.50 -13.44
C ASP A 222 10.94 9.92 -13.31
N ILE A 223 11.57 9.48 -12.21
CA ILE A 223 13.01 9.63 -12.00
C ILE A 223 13.68 8.25 -11.96
N TYR A 224 14.79 8.17 -12.69
CA TYR A 224 15.64 6.97 -12.78
C TYR A 224 17.06 7.32 -12.40
N THR A 225 17.75 6.38 -11.74
CA THR A 225 19.19 6.40 -11.50
C THR A 225 19.81 5.18 -12.13
N ASP A 226 20.76 5.36 -13.06
CA ASP A 226 21.47 4.30 -13.78
C ASP A 226 20.52 3.24 -14.40
N GLY A 227 19.38 3.71 -14.92
CA GLY A 227 18.36 2.89 -15.55
C GLY A 227 17.35 2.24 -14.62
N LYS A 228 17.49 2.36 -13.30
CA LYS A 228 16.54 1.89 -12.30
C LYS A 228 15.61 3.04 -11.90
N LYS A 229 14.28 2.83 -11.94
CA LYS A 229 13.30 3.79 -11.42
C LYS A 229 13.47 3.91 -9.90
N VAL A 230 13.62 5.14 -9.42
CA VAL A 230 13.81 5.45 -7.99
C VAL A 230 12.68 6.29 -7.42
N GLY A 231 11.75 6.74 -8.24
CA GLY A 231 10.57 7.46 -7.78
C GLY A 231 9.79 8.12 -8.91
N THR A 232 8.73 8.81 -8.51
CA THR A 232 7.93 9.73 -9.31
C THR A 232 7.82 11.06 -8.57
N PHE A 233 7.51 12.13 -9.28
CA PHE A 233 7.21 13.43 -8.69
C PHE A 233 6.14 14.16 -9.51
N THR A 234 5.34 14.97 -8.84
CA THR A 234 4.28 15.76 -9.47
C THR A 234 4.65 17.24 -9.41
N SER A 235 4.81 17.87 -10.57
CA SER A 235 5.09 19.30 -10.69
C SER A 235 3.82 20.11 -10.65
N GLU A 236 3.80 21.21 -9.89
CA GLU A 236 2.68 22.15 -9.83
C GLU A 236 2.52 22.95 -11.13
N ASN A 237 1.30 23.46 -11.36
CA ASN A 237 0.96 24.20 -12.56
C ASN A 237 1.63 25.58 -12.59
N ASN A 238 2.34 25.86 -13.68
CA ASN A 238 2.91 27.18 -14.04
C ASN A 238 3.78 27.84 -12.95
N LYS A 239 4.33 27.05 -12.03
CA LYS A 239 5.21 27.53 -10.97
C LYS A 239 6.39 26.58 -10.77
N PHE A 240 7.62 27.10 -10.82
CA PHE A 240 8.79 26.34 -10.44
C PHE A 240 8.78 26.07 -8.93
N SER A 241 8.73 24.81 -8.56
CA SER A 241 8.77 24.32 -7.18
C SER A 241 9.77 23.18 -7.05
N ASP A 242 10.22 22.94 -5.82
CA ASP A 242 11.18 21.91 -5.51
C ASP A 242 10.45 20.63 -5.04
N TYR A 243 10.73 19.51 -5.71
CA TYR A 243 10.21 18.19 -5.40
C TYR A 243 11.33 17.29 -4.98
N THR A 244 11.19 16.54 -3.90
CA THR A 244 12.27 15.71 -3.37
C THR A 244 11.94 14.23 -3.49
N VAL A 245 12.79 13.50 -4.25
CA VAL A 245 12.85 12.04 -4.17
C VAL A 245 13.91 11.71 -3.14
N SER A 246 13.47 11.18 -2.00
CA SER A 246 14.32 10.95 -0.84
C SER A 246 14.88 9.54 -0.82
N ALA A 247 16.04 9.39 -0.17
CA ALA A 247 16.63 8.09 0.15
C ALA A 247 17.13 7.26 -1.03
N VAL A 248 17.56 7.91 -2.09
CA VAL A 248 18.19 7.23 -3.23
C VAL A 248 19.58 6.72 -2.82
N SER A 249 19.79 5.41 -2.91
CA SER A 249 21.10 4.79 -2.64
C SER A 249 22.03 4.98 -3.83
N LEU A 250 23.17 5.65 -3.61
CA LEU A 250 24.19 5.86 -4.62
C LEU A 250 25.55 5.38 -4.09
N THR A 251 26.32 4.72 -4.93
CA THR A 251 27.71 4.38 -4.66
C THR A 251 28.61 5.59 -4.96
N LYS A 252 29.81 5.60 -4.41
CA LYS A 252 30.80 6.63 -4.76
C LYS A 252 31.09 6.64 -6.26
N GLY A 253 31.02 7.81 -6.87
CA GLY A 253 31.38 7.99 -8.28
C GLY A 253 30.31 8.66 -9.13
N ASP A 254 30.36 8.36 -10.41
CA ASP A 254 29.47 8.94 -11.41
C ASP A 254 28.17 8.14 -11.56
N HIS A 255 27.06 8.86 -11.65
CA HIS A 255 25.73 8.31 -11.90
C HIS A 255 24.98 9.10 -12.97
N ASN A 256 23.98 8.50 -13.60
CA ASN A 256 23.09 9.15 -14.55
C ASN A 256 21.69 9.27 -13.94
N ILE A 257 21.28 10.48 -13.60
CA ILE A 257 19.89 10.77 -13.24
C ILE A 257 19.12 11.04 -14.51
N ARG A 258 18.00 10.37 -14.71
CA ARG A 258 17.13 10.57 -15.87
C ARG A 258 15.73 10.92 -15.42
N ILE A 259 15.24 12.11 -15.82
CA ILE A 259 13.85 12.50 -15.69
C ILE A 259 13.16 12.11 -16.98
N ILE A 260 12.12 11.29 -16.88
CA ILE A 260 11.40 10.72 -18.02
C ILE A 260 9.93 11.12 -17.93
N LYS A 261 9.36 11.55 -19.05
CA LYS A 261 7.91 11.80 -19.13
C LYS A 261 7.14 10.53 -18.78
N SER A 262 6.24 10.64 -17.82
CA SER A 262 5.21 9.67 -17.50
C SER A 262 3.87 10.21 -18.00
N TRP A 263 3.26 11.12 -17.28
CA TRP A 263 1.93 11.62 -17.63
C TRP A 263 1.93 13.06 -18.14
N GLY A 264 3.01 13.82 -18.11
CA GLY A 264 2.82 15.14 -18.59
C GLY A 264 4.02 16.05 -18.82
N TRP A 265 3.71 17.18 -19.43
CA TRP A 265 4.65 18.20 -19.86
C TRP A 265 5.11 19.05 -18.69
N ILE A 266 6.41 19.14 -18.53
CA ILE A 266 7.05 20.01 -17.54
C ILE A 266 8.09 20.92 -18.20
N GLU A 267 8.46 21.97 -17.48
CA GLU A 267 9.76 22.61 -17.61
C GLU A 267 10.63 22.19 -16.42
N LEU A 268 11.79 21.63 -16.72
CA LEU A 268 12.77 21.19 -15.76
C LEU A 268 13.88 22.22 -15.68
N ASP A 269 14.08 22.80 -14.49
CA ASP A 269 15.12 23.80 -14.22
C ASP A 269 16.44 23.12 -13.86
N LYS A 270 16.46 22.38 -12.77
CA LYS A 270 17.69 21.75 -12.24
C LYS A 270 17.38 20.59 -11.31
N ILE A 271 18.42 19.85 -10.99
CA ILE A 271 18.41 18.92 -9.86
C ILE A 271 19.49 19.31 -8.85
N THR A 272 19.19 19.10 -7.57
CA THR A 272 20.19 19.18 -6.49
C THR A 272 20.29 17.84 -5.79
N VAL A 273 21.48 17.27 -5.80
CA VAL A 273 21.79 16.03 -5.08
C VAL A 273 22.44 16.41 -3.76
N LYS A 274 21.83 15.99 -2.66
CA LYS A 274 22.35 16.27 -1.31
C LYS A 274 22.30 15.02 -0.44
N THR A 275 23.16 14.97 0.58
CA THR A 275 23.12 13.86 1.57
C THR A 275 21.73 13.76 2.18
N GLY A 276 21.13 12.59 2.15
CA GLY A 276 19.81 12.31 2.72
C GLY A 276 19.84 12.38 4.26
N ALA A 277 18.81 12.97 4.85
CA ALA A 277 18.68 13.04 6.30
C ALA A 277 18.21 11.69 6.86
N LYS A 278 19.00 11.12 7.78
CA LYS A 278 18.64 9.90 8.50
C LYS A 278 17.49 10.17 9.47
N ILE A 279 16.64 9.16 9.66
CA ILE A 279 15.62 9.18 10.71
C ILE A 279 16.32 9.10 12.08
N SER A 280 15.88 9.93 13.01
CA SER A 280 16.42 9.94 14.38
C SER A 280 16.11 8.64 15.11
N ASN A 281 17.05 8.14 15.90
CA ASN A 281 16.82 6.99 16.79
C ASN A 281 15.70 7.27 17.80
N SER A 282 15.43 8.53 18.14
CA SER A 282 14.33 8.91 19.03
C SER A 282 12.94 8.54 18.48
N THR A 283 12.81 8.42 17.15
CA THR A 283 11.59 7.93 16.49
C THR A 283 11.17 6.55 16.97
N TYR A 284 12.13 5.72 17.37
CA TYR A 284 11.87 4.34 17.82
C TYR A 284 11.66 4.22 19.33
N ASN A 285 11.71 5.35 20.04
CA ASN A 285 11.49 5.37 21.48
C ASN A 285 10.00 5.48 21.79
N VAL A 286 9.26 4.37 21.57
CA VAL A 286 7.82 4.30 21.82
C VAL A 286 7.54 4.23 23.30
N THR A 287 6.96 5.31 23.86
CA THR A 287 6.61 5.41 25.29
C THR A 287 5.18 5.00 25.59
N SER A 288 4.32 4.89 24.56
CA SER A 288 2.91 4.54 24.73
C SER A 288 2.71 3.10 25.22
N SER A 289 1.65 2.89 25.99
CA SER A 289 1.09 1.58 26.34
C SER A 289 -0.14 1.32 25.49
N LEU A 290 -0.60 0.06 25.47
CA LEU A 290 -1.87 -0.30 24.81
C LEU A 290 -3.01 0.61 25.29
N VAL A 291 -3.83 1.07 24.33
CA VAL A 291 -4.98 1.93 24.59
C VAL A 291 -6.08 1.20 25.38
N ASN A 292 -6.27 -0.09 25.10
CA ASN A 292 -7.14 -0.93 25.92
C ASN A 292 -6.41 -1.38 27.21
N LYS A 293 -6.80 -0.84 28.34
CA LYS A 293 -6.20 -1.18 29.64
C LYS A 293 -6.48 -2.64 30.08
N ASN A 294 -7.56 -3.22 29.54
CA ASN A 294 -7.99 -4.59 29.84
C ASN A 294 -7.38 -5.64 28.90
N SER A 295 -6.42 -5.22 28.04
CA SER A 295 -5.76 -6.15 27.11
C SER A 295 -5.25 -7.40 27.80
N THR A 296 -5.39 -8.55 27.12
CA THR A 296 -4.93 -9.86 27.62
C THR A 296 -3.42 -9.88 27.82
N ALA A 297 -2.92 -10.85 28.60
CA ALA A 297 -1.50 -11.03 28.81
C ALA A 297 -0.75 -11.32 27.49
N SER A 298 -1.35 -12.12 26.60
CA SER A 298 -0.79 -12.42 25.28
C SER A 298 -0.70 -11.18 24.40
N THR A 299 -1.72 -10.31 24.42
CA THR A 299 -1.73 -9.03 23.69
C THR A 299 -0.64 -8.08 24.20
N LYS A 300 -0.51 -7.96 25.51
CA LYS A 300 0.55 -7.15 26.13
C LYS A 300 1.94 -7.68 25.76
N LYS A 301 2.11 -9.02 25.75
CA LYS A 301 3.38 -9.66 25.36
C LYS A 301 3.72 -9.39 23.89
N LEU A 302 2.75 -9.51 22.97
CA LEU A 302 2.96 -9.20 21.56
C LEU A 302 3.32 -7.73 21.36
N TYR A 303 2.61 -6.81 22.00
CA TYR A 303 2.90 -5.39 21.90
C TYR A 303 4.29 -5.03 22.42
N SER A 304 4.71 -5.64 23.54
CA SER A 304 6.08 -5.48 24.04
C SER A 304 7.11 -5.97 23.04
N PHE A 305 6.90 -7.16 22.46
CA PHE A 305 7.77 -7.69 21.41
C PHE A 305 7.89 -6.73 20.20
N LEU A 306 6.76 -6.19 19.72
CA LEU A 306 6.76 -5.23 18.61
C LEU A 306 7.56 -3.96 18.97
N LYS A 307 7.38 -3.42 20.19
CA LYS A 307 8.16 -2.28 20.67
C LYS A 307 9.66 -2.58 20.75
N ASP A 308 10.02 -3.75 21.29
CA ASP A 308 11.41 -4.14 21.47
C ASP A 308 12.11 -4.40 20.13
N SER A 309 11.35 -4.75 19.10
CA SER A 309 11.83 -5.01 17.73
C SER A 309 11.91 -3.75 16.88
N TYR A 310 11.07 -2.74 17.16
CA TYR A 310 10.94 -1.53 16.37
C TYR A 310 12.24 -0.73 16.32
N GLY A 311 12.63 -0.34 15.10
CA GLY A 311 13.92 0.32 14.85
C GLY A 311 15.16 -0.59 14.92
N LYS A 312 14.96 -1.91 15.12
CA LYS A 312 16.05 -2.91 15.15
C LYS A 312 15.89 -3.96 14.05
N TYR A 313 14.66 -4.34 13.77
CA TYR A 313 14.29 -5.38 12.80
C TYR A 313 13.07 -4.92 12.00
N VAL A 314 12.94 -5.43 10.78
CA VAL A 314 11.70 -5.41 10.02
C VAL A 314 11.13 -6.82 10.07
N ILE A 315 9.92 -6.99 10.59
CA ILE A 315 9.25 -8.28 10.70
C ILE A 315 8.64 -8.61 9.34
N THR A 316 8.96 -9.78 8.80
CA THR A 316 8.40 -10.21 7.50
C THR A 316 6.93 -10.59 7.65
N GLY A 317 6.09 -10.11 6.74
CA GLY A 317 4.66 -10.41 6.71
C GLY A 317 4.16 -10.73 5.30
N GLN A 318 3.04 -11.43 5.23
CA GLN A 318 2.34 -11.73 3.99
C GLN A 318 0.84 -11.83 4.22
N GLN A 319 0.05 -11.14 3.38
CA GLN A 319 -1.39 -11.38 3.26
C GLN A 319 -1.61 -12.72 2.55
N CYS A 320 -2.37 -13.61 3.14
CA CYS A 320 -2.59 -14.94 2.55
C CYS A 320 -3.87 -15.60 3.06
N ASP A 321 -4.94 -15.58 2.26
CA ASP A 321 -6.22 -16.18 2.62
C ASP A 321 -6.15 -17.70 2.84
N GLY A 322 -5.20 -18.36 2.18
CA GLY A 322 -4.87 -19.77 2.39
C GLY A 322 -4.23 -20.09 3.74
N GLY A 323 -3.86 -19.06 4.54
CA GLY A 323 -3.10 -19.20 5.77
C GLY A 323 -1.72 -19.81 5.51
N ILE A 324 -1.18 -20.55 6.45
CA ILE A 324 0.14 -21.19 6.31
C ILE A 324 0.23 -22.18 5.13
N ASN A 325 -0.92 -22.67 4.67
CA ASN A 325 -1.03 -23.60 3.55
C ASN A 325 -1.32 -22.89 2.21
N GLY A 326 -1.43 -21.57 2.20
CA GLY A 326 -1.65 -20.78 1.01
C GLY A 326 -0.45 -20.75 0.06
N ASN A 327 -0.71 -20.36 -1.18
CA ASN A 327 0.31 -20.39 -2.23
C ASN A 327 1.45 -19.41 -1.96
N GLU A 328 1.14 -18.22 -1.44
CA GLU A 328 2.11 -17.17 -1.10
C GLU A 328 3.07 -17.64 0.00
N PHE A 329 2.53 -18.23 1.07
CA PHE A 329 3.33 -18.80 2.15
C PHE A 329 4.19 -19.96 1.68
N LYS A 330 3.65 -20.85 0.84
CA LYS A 330 4.42 -21.94 0.24
C LYS A 330 5.53 -21.43 -0.67
N ALA A 331 5.25 -20.42 -1.50
CA ALA A 331 6.23 -19.81 -2.37
C ALA A 331 7.39 -19.19 -1.57
N ILE A 332 7.08 -18.41 -0.53
CA ILE A 332 8.09 -17.82 0.34
C ILE A 332 8.90 -18.92 1.04
N LYS A 333 8.22 -19.92 1.60
CA LYS A 333 8.90 -21.06 2.26
C LYS A 333 9.86 -21.79 1.32
N ASN A 334 9.44 -22.02 0.08
CA ASN A 334 10.28 -22.69 -0.92
C ASN A 334 11.49 -21.84 -1.34
N LEU A 335 11.33 -20.52 -1.41
CA LEU A 335 12.40 -19.61 -1.80
C LEU A 335 13.40 -19.30 -0.68
N THR A 336 12.92 -19.18 0.55
CA THR A 336 13.73 -18.68 1.68
C THR A 336 14.10 -19.74 2.70
N GLY A 337 13.44 -20.90 2.66
CA GLY A 337 13.57 -21.93 3.70
C GLY A 337 12.68 -21.70 4.93
N ASP A 338 12.07 -20.50 5.09
CA ASP A 338 11.26 -20.13 6.24
C ASP A 338 9.93 -19.47 5.86
N TYR A 339 8.97 -19.48 6.80
CA TYR A 339 7.71 -18.76 6.67
C TYR A 339 7.87 -17.30 7.07
N PRO A 340 7.02 -16.38 6.53
CA PRO A 340 6.88 -15.05 7.10
C PRO A 340 6.48 -15.14 8.58
N ALA A 341 6.94 -14.19 9.38
CA ALA A 341 6.63 -14.17 10.82
C ALA A 341 5.20 -13.68 11.10
N LEU A 342 4.59 -12.95 10.15
CA LEU A 342 3.28 -12.35 10.28
C LEU A 342 2.36 -12.82 9.13
N LEU A 343 1.16 -13.29 9.50
CA LEU A 343 0.09 -13.66 8.58
C LEU A 343 -1.01 -12.59 8.60
N GLY A 344 -1.30 -12.01 7.44
CA GLY A 344 -2.43 -11.14 7.22
C GLY A 344 -3.64 -11.91 6.70
N LEU A 345 -4.81 -11.62 7.28
CA LEU A 345 -6.10 -12.22 6.95
C LEU A 345 -7.20 -11.14 6.94
N ASP A 346 -8.36 -11.48 6.40
CA ASP A 346 -9.49 -10.57 6.29
C ASP A 346 -10.72 -11.13 7.03
N MET A 347 -11.47 -10.24 7.70
CA MET A 347 -12.77 -10.56 8.29
C MET A 347 -13.94 -10.43 7.30
N MET A 348 -13.65 -10.10 6.04
CA MET A 348 -14.63 -9.76 5.00
C MET A 348 -15.77 -10.77 4.92
N ASP A 349 -15.46 -12.06 4.81
CA ASP A 349 -16.44 -13.12 4.57
C ASP A 349 -17.22 -13.55 5.82
N TYR A 350 -16.96 -12.95 6.98
CA TYR A 350 -17.84 -13.03 8.15
C TYR A 350 -18.90 -11.92 8.18
N THR A 351 -18.81 -10.94 7.27
CA THR A 351 -19.78 -9.83 7.21
C THR A 351 -21.17 -10.34 6.84
N PRO A 352 -22.24 -10.00 7.60
CA PRO A 352 -23.59 -10.50 7.36
C PRO A 352 -24.13 -10.29 5.95
N SER A 353 -23.77 -9.17 5.28
CA SER A 353 -24.15 -8.92 3.90
C SER A 353 -23.49 -9.91 2.91
N ARG A 354 -22.28 -10.39 3.20
CA ARG A 354 -21.60 -11.39 2.36
C ARG A 354 -22.10 -12.80 2.64
N THR A 355 -22.29 -13.14 3.93
CA THR A 355 -22.85 -14.45 4.29
C THR A 355 -24.28 -14.63 3.79
N ALA A 356 -25.05 -13.56 3.61
CA ALA A 356 -26.38 -13.59 2.98
C ALA A 356 -26.33 -14.03 1.50
N PHE A 357 -25.17 -13.88 0.85
CA PHE A 357 -24.91 -14.36 -0.52
C PHE A 357 -24.10 -15.67 -0.54
N GLY A 358 -24.01 -16.36 0.59
CA GLY A 358 -23.46 -17.71 0.68
C GLY A 358 -21.96 -17.78 0.94
N THR A 359 -21.27 -16.67 1.26
CA THR A 359 -19.85 -16.74 1.64
C THR A 359 -19.69 -17.41 3.02
N SER A 360 -18.55 -18.06 3.18
CA SER A 360 -18.09 -18.61 4.45
C SER A 360 -16.58 -18.36 4.60
N SER A 361 -16.11 -18.28 5.83
CA SER A 361 -14.70 -18.02 6.11
C SER A 361 -14.13 -18.99 7.12
N SER A 362 -12.88 -19.38 6.91
CA SER A 362 -12.05 -20.11 7.87
C SER A 362 -10.83 -19.28 8.33
N ALA A 363 -10.89 -17.96 8.17
CA ALA A 363 -9.76 -17.07 8.52
C ALA A 363 -9.42 -17.15 10.02
N VAL A 364 -10.42 -17.31 10.90
CA VAL A 364 -10.19 -17.49 12.35
C VAL A 364 -9.44 -18.78 12.64
N GLU A 365 -9.81 -19.89 12.01
CA GLU A 365 -9.13 -21.18 12.16
C GLU A 365 -7.70 -21.13 11.68
N LYS A 366 -7.46 -20.52 10.52
CA LYS A 366 -6.11 -20.32 9.95
C LYS A 366 -5.24 -19.44 10.86
N ALA A 367 -5.83 -18.39 11.43
CA ALA A 367 -5.15 -17.52 12.40
C ALA A 367 -4.75 -18.30 13.65
N ILE A 368 -5.64 -19.12 14.21
CA ILE A 368 -5.36 -19.96 15.39
C ILE A 368 -4.27 -20.98 15.06
N GLU A 369 -4.35 -21.64 13.89
CA GLU A 369 -3.31 -22.57 13.45
C GLU A 369 -1.94 -21.90 13.38
N PHE A 370 -1.86 -20.72 12.77
CA PHE A 370 -0.60 -20.00 12.61
C PHE A 370 -0.05 -19.49 13.94
N ALA A 371 -0.91 -18.93 14.79
CA ALA A 371 -0.53 -18.46 16.12
C ALA A 371 -0.01 -19.59 17.03
N ASN A 372 -0.60 -20.80 16.94
CA ASN A 372 -0.15 -21.99 17.67
C ASN A 372 1.26 -22.46 17.24
N LYS A 373 1.71 -22.04 16.06
CA LYS A 373 3.09 -22.26 15.57
C LYS A 373 4.05 -21.11 15.95
N GLY A 374 3.58 -20.13 16.75
CA GLY A 374 4.36 -18.98 17.19
C GLY A 374 4.30 -17.78 16.25
N GLY A 375 3.45 -17.80 15.22
CA GLY A 375 3.28 -16.72 14.27
C GLY A 375 2.46 -15.55 14.82
N ILE A 376 2.62 -14.39 14.20
CA ILE A 376 1.90 -13.16 14.51
C ILE A 376 0.75 -13.02 13.53
N VAL A 377 -0.43 -12.59 14.01
CA VAL A 377 -1.64 -12.49 13.19
C VAL A 377 -2.10 -11.04 13.09
N THR A 378 -2.35 -10.59 11.88
CA THR A 378 -3.04 -9.32 11.61
C THR A 378 -4.32 -9.56 10.83
N PHE A 379 -5.34 -8.74 11.11
CA PHE A 379 -6.60 -8.74 10.37
C PHE A 379 -6.95 -7.34 9.90
N CYS A 380 -7.32 -7.22 8.65
CA CYS A 380 -8.14 -6.12 8.15
C CYS A 380 -9.62 -6.54 8.07
N TRP A 381 -10.47 -5.63 7.65
CA TRP A 381 -11.87 -5.90 7.42
C TRP A 381 -12.39 -5.07 6.24
N HIS A 382 -12.44 -5.71 5.06
CA HIS A 382 -13.17 -5.15 3.94
C HIS A 382 -14.67 -5.28 4.24
N TRP A 383 -15.16 -4.27 4.94
CA TRP A 383 -16.52 -4.26 5.48
C TRP A 383 -17.55 -3.97 4.40
N ASN A 384 -18.18 -5.02 3.87
CA ASN A 384 -19.32 -4.85 2.98
C ASN A 384 -20.42 -4.06 3.66
N ALA A 385 -20.95 -3.05 2.98
CA ALA A 385 -22.15 -2.35 3.44
C ALA A 385 -23.32 -3.33 3.63
N PRO A 386 -24.26 -3.03 4.52
CA PRO A 386 -25.43 -3.86 4.69
C PRO A 386 -26.18 -4.10 3.38
N THR A 387 -26.73 -5.30 3.18
CA THR A 387 -27.38 -5.75 1.94
C THR A 387 -28.40 -4.74 1.40
N GLU A 388 -29.14 -4.10 2.32
CA GLU A 388 -30.20 -3.12 1.98
C GLU A 388 -29.67 -1.81 1.38
N TYR A 389 -28.37 -1.59 1.49
CA TYR A 389 -27.68 -0.39 0.95
C TYR A 389 -26.78 -0.70 -0.23
N LEU A 390 -26.70 -1.94 -0.69
CA LEU A 390 -25.96 -2.28 -1.90
C LEU A 390 -26.66 -1.73 -3.14
N ASN A 391 -25.88 -1.27 -4.11
CA ASN A 391 -26.41 -0.76 -5.38
C ASN A 391 -26.91 -1.89 -6.28
N SER A 392 -26.28 -3.06 -6.21
CA SER A 392 -26.60 -4.23 -7.01
C SER A 392 -26.33 -5.52 -6.20
N THR A 393 -27.12 -6.55 -6.48
CA THR A 393 -26.90 -7.91 -5.98
C THR A 393 -26.26 -8.81 -7.05
N ALA A 394 -25.97 -8.29 -8.24
CA ALA A 394 -25.33 -9.04 -9.31
C ALA A 394 -23.85 -9.29 -9.03
N ASN A 395 -23.31 -10.34 -9.63
CA ASN A 395 -21.86 -10.64 -9.62
C ASN A 395 -21.14 -9.74 -10.66
N SER A 396 -20.86 -8.51 -10.28
CA SER A 396 -20.14 -7.53 -11.07
C SER A 396 -19.23 -6.71 -10.13
N PRO A 397 -18.30 -5.90 -10.62
CA PRO A 397 -17.51 -4.99 -9.78
C PRO A 397 -18.36 -4.10 -8.89
N ASP A 398 -19.54 -3.72 -9.35
CA ASP A 398 -20.54 -2.92 -8.60
C ASP A 398 -21.56 -3.80 -7.86
N GLY A 399 -21.35 -5.11 -7.83
CA GLY A 399 -22.23 -6.09 -7.19
C GLY A 399 -21.97 -6.27 -5.69
N TRP A 400 -22.69 -7.23 -5.11
CA TRP A 400 -22.64 -7.48 -3.68
C TRP A 400 -21.23 -7.80 -3.13
N TRP A 401 -20.37 -8.44 -3.91
CA TRP A 401 -19.04 -8.83 -3.47
C TRP A 401 -18.07 -7.63 -3.37
N GLY A 402 -18.32 -6.55 -4.13
CA GLY A 402 -17.61 -5.27 -4.05
C GLY A 402 -18.27 -4.25 -3.10
N GLY A 403 -19.19 -4.67 -2.24
CA GLY A 403 -20.01 -3.80 -1.39
C GLY A 403 -19.26 -2.97 -0.33
N PHE A 404 -17.95 -3.13 -0.22
CA PHE A 404 -17.09 -2.26 0.56
C PHE A 404 -16.66 -0.99 -0.20
N TYR A 405 -16.76 -0.97 -1.53
CA TYR A 405 -16.47 0.22 -2.31
C TYR A 405 -17.59 1.26 -2.26
N THR A 406 -17.21 2.52 -2.35
CA THR A 406 -18.14 3.66 -2.34
C THR A 406 -19.14 3.59 -3.49
N GLN A 407 -18.70 3.25 -4.71
CA GLN A 407 -19.57 3.15 -5.88
C GLN A 407 -20.56 1.97 -5.80
N SER A 408 -20.27 0.96 -5.00
CA SER A 408 -21.13 -0.23 -4.86
C SER A 408 -22.18 -0.09 -3.76
N SER A 409 -22.22 1.03 -3.04
CA SER A 409 -23.06 1.19 -1.85
C SER A 409 -23.69 2.60 -1.76
N LYS A 410 -24.94 2.62 -1.25
CA LYS A 410 -25.65 3.84 -0.82
C LYS A 410 -25.51 4.11 0.67
N PHE A 411 -24.66 3.37 1.38
CA PHE A 411 -24.52 3.45 2.82
C PHE A 411 -23.84 4.75 3.21
N ASP A 412 -24.61 5.68 3.80
CA ASP A 412 -24.12 6.99 4.21
C ASP A 412 -23.75 6.99 5.71
N ILE A 413 -22.47 6.76 5.98
CA ILE A 413 -21.97 6.68 7.35
C ILE A 413 -22.13 7.99 8.12
N ALA A 414 -22.13 9.15 7.47
CA ALA A 414 -22.36 10.42 8.14
C ALA A 414 -23.79 10.49 8.68
N LYS A 415 -24.79 10.07 7.89
CA LYS A 415 -26.18 10.00 8.36
C LYS A 415 -26.35 9.02 9.52
N VAL A 416 -25.71 7.85 9.42
CA VAL A 416 -25.74 6.83 10.48
C VAL A 416 -25.15 7.37 11.78
N MET A 417 -23.96 7.98 11.72
CA MET A 417 -23.26 8.50 12.90
C MET A 417 -23.90 9.77 13.50
N ASN A 418 -24.70 10.49 12.73
CA ASN A 418 -25.45 11.66 13.20
C ASN A 418 -26.89 11.32 13.64
N GLY A 419 -27.28 10.01 13.66
CA GLY A 419 -28.59 9.57 14.10
C GLY A 419 -29.73 9.78 13.09
N GLN A 420 -29.40 10.10 11.84
CA GLN A 420 -30.36 10.38 10.77
C GLN A 420 -30.77 9.10 10.00
N ASP A 421 -30.09 7.98 10.25
CA ASP A 421 -30.41 6.67 9.69
C ASP A 421 -30.40 5.59 10.79
N ALA A 422 -31.53 5.44 11.45
CA ALA A 422 -31.70 4.46 12.53
C ALA A 422 -31.66 3.00 12.01
N LYS A 423 -32.08 2.76 10.75
CA LYS A 423 -32.00 1.43 10.13
C LYS A 423 -30.56 1.07 9.88
N GLY A 424 -29.83 1.98 9.23
CA GLY A 424 -28.39 1.80 8.98
C GLY A 424 -27.61 1.56 10.25
N LYS A 425 -27.96 2.26 11.34
CA LYS A 425 -27.33 2.07 12.65
C LYS A 425 -27.53 0.67 13.21
N LYS A 426 -28.76 0.13 13.15
CA LYS A 426 -29.05 -1.24 13.60
C LYS A 426 -28.27 -2.30 12.80
N LEU A 427 -28.12 -2.07 11.51
CA LEU A 427 -27.39 -2.98 10.63
C LEU A 427 -25.87 -2.90 10.88
N LEU A 428 -25.35 -1.69 11.10
CA LEU A 428 -23.96 -1.48 11.53
C LEU A 428 -23.67 -2.25 12.82
N ASP A 429 -24.56 -2.15 13.82
CA ASP A 429 -24.42 -2.83 15.12
C ASP A 429 -24.49 -4.36 14.97
N ARG A 430 -25.34 -4.86 14.08
CA ARG A 430 -25.40 -6.29 13.73
C ARG A 430 -24.05 -6.77 13.20
N ASP A 431 -23.46 -6.03 12.27
CA ASP A 431 -22.20 -6.41 11.64
C ASP A 431 -21.05 -6.38 12.65
N ILE A 432 -20.96 -5.32 13.47
CA ILE A 432 -19.97 -5.22 14.55
C ILE A 432 -20.10 -6.38 15.53
N LYS A 433 -21.33 -6.75 15.90
CA LYS A 433 -21.61 -7.90 16.79
C LYS A 433 -21.09 -9.21 16.19
N GLU A 434 -21.28 -9.40 14.89
CA GLU A 434 -20.82 -10.63 14.23
C GLU A 434 -19.28 -10.72 14.21
N ILE A 435 -18.61 -9.62 13.87
CA ILE A 435 -17.14 -9.57 13.90
C ILE A 435 -16.61 -9.71 15.33
N ALA A 436 -17.28 -9.12 16.32
CA ALA A 436 -16.94 -9.32 17.72
C ALA A 436 -16.95 -10.79 18.14
N LYS A 437 -17.92 -11.59 17.66
CA LYS A 437 -17.94 -13.05 17.91
C LYS A 437 -16.67 -13.72 17.37
N GLN A 438 -16.22 -13.35 16.19
CA GLN A 438 -15.03 -13.93 15.56
C GLN A 438 -13.76 -13.52 16.33
N LEU A 439 -13.65 -12.25 16.71
CA LEU A 439 -12.55 -11.75 17.54
C LEU A 439 -12.51 -12.42 18.92
N LYS A 440 -13.68 -12.68 19.52
CA LYS A 440 -13.77 -13.44 20.79
C LYS A 440 -13.39 -14.92 20.64
N ARG A 441 -13.57 -15.53 19.46
CA ARG A 441 -13.05 -16.89 19.20
C ARG A 441 -11.52 -16.90 19.24
N LEU A 442 -10.88 -15.89 18.63
CA LEU A 442 -9.43 -15.69 18.69
C LEU A 442 -8.96 -15.44 20.12
N GLU A 443 -9.67 -14.58 20.87
CA GLU A 443 -9.34 -14.31 22.29
C GLU A 443 -9.42 -15.58 23.14
N LYS A 444 -10.49 -16.38 22.99
CA LYS A 444 -10.65 -17.66 23.68
C LYS A 444 -9.52 -18.64 23.37
N ALA A 445 -8.99 -18.60 22.15
CA ALA A 445 -7.82 -19.38 21.74
C ALA A 445 -6.47 -18.78 22.22
N GLY A 446 -6.49 -17.66 22.94
CA GLY A 446 -5.29 -16.98 23.44
C GLY A 446 -4.53 -16.18 22.36
N VAL A 447 -5.12 -15.99 21.19
CA VAL A 447 -4.50 -15.32 20.03
C VAL A 447 -4.64 -13.81 20.12
N PRO A 448 -3.55 -13.04 20.25
CA PRO A 448 -3.55 -11.59 20.10
C PRO A 448 -3.67 -11.23 18.61
N VAL A 449 -4.39 -10.17 18.31
CA VAL A 449 -4.67 -9.73 16.94
C VAL A 449 -4.17 -8.31 16.73
N ILE A 450 -3.32 -8.11 15.72
CA ILE A 450 -3.05 -6.79 15.17
C ILE A 450 -4.27 -6.42 14.31
N TRP A 451 -5.12 -5.53 14.85
CA TRP A 451 -6.42 -5.19 14.27
C TRP A 451 -6.37 -3.89 13.47
N ARG A 452 -6.57 -3.99 12.15
CA ARG A 452 -6.51 -2.90 11.18
C ARG A 452 -7.86 -2.67 10.49
N PRO A 453 -8.88 -2.17 11.21
CA PRO A 453 -10.17 -1.83 10.62
C PRO A 453 -10.11 -0.50 9.88
N LEU A 454 -11.09 -0.24 9.02
CA LEU A 454 -11.32 1.05 8.37
C LEU A 454 -10.05 1.61 7.69
N HIS A 455 -9.25 0.71 7.10
CA HIS A 455 -8.02 1.06 6.41
C HIS A 455 -8.28 1.97 5.21
N GLU A 456 -7.26 2.71 4.78
CA GLU A 456 -7.28 3.60 3.63
C GLU A 456 -8.43 4.64 3.65
N GLY A 457 -8.80 5.08 4.85
CA GLY A 457 -9.99 5.93 5.06
C GLY A 457 -9.98 7.23 4.25
N SER A 458 -8.82 7.89 4.12
CA SER A 458 -8.70 9.16 3.40
C SER A 458 -8.81 9.03 1.88
N GLY A 459 -8.67 7.82 1.34
CA GLY A 459 -8.77 7.57 -0.10
C GLY A 459 -10.18 7.73 -0.67
N GLY A 460 -11.22 7.57 0.17
CA GLY A 460 -12.61 7.79 -0.23
C GLY A 460 -13.22 6.72 -1.14
N TRP A 461 -12.44 5.71 -1.56
CA TRP A 461 -12.94 4.60 -2.38
C TRP A 461 -13.72 3.56 -1.58
N PHE A 462 -13.55 3.51 -0.27
CA PHE A 462 -14.36 2.70 0.64
C PHE A 462 -15.46 3.53 1.29
N TRP A 463 -16.65 2.92 1.52
CA TRP A 463 -17.80 3.64 2.06
C TRP A 463 -17.53 4.29 3.43
N TRP A 464 -16.64 3.74 4.24
CA TRP A 464 -16.28 4.30 5.55
C TRP A 464 -15.47 5.60 5.47
N GLY A 465 -14.82 5.85 4.31
CA GLY A 465 -14.09 7.08 4.02
C GLY A 465 -14.89 8.10 3.19
N ALA A 466 -15.94 7.67 2.50
CA ALA A 466 -16.64 8.46 1.48
C ALA A 466 -17.29 9.76 1.98
N LYS A 467 -17.44 9.94 3.29
CA LYS A 467 -18.13 11.09 3.89
C LYS A 467 -17.21 12.00 4.73
N GLY A 468 -15.90 11.90 4.48
CA GLY A 468 -14.89 12.75 5.06
C GLY A 468 -14.44 12.35 6.47
N SER A 469 -13.43 13.07 6.95
CA SER A 469 -12.68 12.71 8.16
C SER A 469 -13.52 12.72 9.44
N ASP A 470 -14.51 13.60 9.56
CA ASP A 470 -15.36 13.67 10.76
C ASP A 470 -16.26 12.47 10.92
N ALA A 471 -16.88 12.00 9.82
CA ALA A 471 -17.69 10.80 9.83
C ALA A 471 -16.82 9.55 10.11
N TYR A 472 -15.65 9.48 9.52
CA TYR A 472 -14.67 8.43 9.75
C TYR A 472 -14.22 8.38 11.22
N LYS A 473 -13.81 9.51 11.79
CA LYS A 473 -13.38 9.58 13.20
C LYS A 473 -14.50 9.19 14.17
N LYS A 474 -15.76 9.57 13.87
CA LYS A 474 -16.92 9.13 14.66
C LYS A 474 -17.11 7.62 14.58
N LEU A 475 -17.02 7.05 13.37
CA LEU A 475 -17.12 5.60 13.16
C LEU A 475 -15.99 4.85 13.89
N TRP A 476 -14.74 5.34 13.78
CA TRP A 476 -13.58 4.74 14.46
C TRP A 476 -13.81 4.65 15.97
N LYS A 477 -14.16 5.79 16.59
CA LYS A 477 -14.42 5.86 18.05
C LYS A 477 -15.58 4.97 18.46
N TYR A 478 -16.61 4.90 17.62
CA TYR A 478 -17.75 4.03 17.83
C TYR A 478 -17.35 2.55 17.78
N LEU A 479 -16.64 2.13 16.72
CA LEU A 479 -16.16 0.77 16.55
C LEU A 479 -15.24 0.35 17.71
N TYR A 480 -14.31 1.23 18.10
CA TYR A 480 -13.44 1.02 19.26
C TYR A 480 -14.26 0.76 20.53
N LYS A 481 -15.23 1.63 20.82
CA LYS A 481 -16.10 1.52 21.99
C LYS A 481 -16.88 0.18 21.98
N GLU A 482 -17.49 -0.15 20.85
CA GLU A 482 -18.28 -1.38 20.75
C GLU A 482 -17.41 -2.62 20.92
N LEU A 483 -16.34 -2.76 20.18
CA LEU A 483 -15.49 -3.94 20.25
C LEU A 483 -14.79 -4.06 21.61
N THR A 484 -14.27 -2.97 22.16
CA THR A 484 -13.45 -2.99 23.38
C THR A 484 -14.34 -3.01 24.64
N ASN A 485 -15.34 -2.12 24.73
CA ASN A 485 -16.11 -1.93 25.95
C ASN A 485 -17.39 -2.76 25.97
N THR A 486 -18.14 -2.78 24.87
CA THR A 486 -19.43 -3.49 24.81
C THR A 486 -19.23 -5.01 24.67
N TYR A 487 -18.37 -5.42 23.75
CA TYR A 487 -18.12 -6.86 23.50
C TYR A 487 -16.89 -7.40 24.25
N GLY A 488 -16.06 -6.55 24.85
CA GLY A 488 -14.90 -6.93 25.63
C GLY A 488 -13.86 -7.72 24.84
N CYS A 489 -13.60 -7.34 23.57
CA CYS A 489 -12.53 -7.90 22.76
C CYS A 489 -11.18 -7.36 23.27
N ASN A 490 -10.54 -8.08 24.19
CA ASN A 490 -9.34 -7.62 24.89
C ASN A 490 -8.04 -8.15 24.26
N ASN A 491 -8.13 -8.83 23.13
CA ASN A 491 -7.01 -9.37 22.38
C ASN A 491 -6.56 -8.50 21.21
N LEU A 492 -7.01 -7.24 21.11
CA LEU A 492 -6.76 -6.36 19.98
C LEU A 492 -5.62 -5.38 20.24
N ILE A 493 -4.73 -5.20 19.24
CA ILE A 493 -3.79 -4.09 19.09
C ILE A 493 -4.31 -3.23 17.94
N TRP A 494 -4.71 -2.01 18.21
CA TRP A 494 -5.42 -1.16 17.26
C TRP A 494 -4.46 -0.43 16.32
N VAL A 495 -4.57 -0.70 15.02
CA VAL A 495 -3.76 -0.09 13.97
C VAL A 495 -4.58 0.94 13.21
N TYR A 496 -4.22 2.21 13.33
CA TYR A 496 -4.74 3.26 12.48
C TYR A 496 -4.06 3.22 11.11
N ASN A 497 -4.84 3.16 10.06
CA ASN A 497 -4.39 3.16 8.68
C ASN A 497 -5.32 4.02 7.82
N GLY A 498 -5.65 5.21 8.29
CA GLY A 498 -6.44 6.20 7.54
C GLY A 498 -5.60 7.02 6.58
N GLN A 499 -4.28 6.86 6.60
CA GLN A 499 -3.29 7.46 5.70
C GLN A 499 -3.25 9.00 5.66
N SER A 500 -3.76 9.68 6.70
CA SER A 500 -3.75 11.13 6.82
C SER A 500 -3.83 11.58 8.27
N ALA A 501 -3.08 12.63 8.64
CA ALA A 501 -3.10 13.19 9.99
C ALA A 501 -4.49 13.75 10.35
N ASP A 502 -5.20 14.35 9.40
CA ASP A 502 -6.54 14.95 9.64
C ASP A 502 -7.62 13.90 9.94
N TRP A 503 -7.36 12.65 9.56
CA TRP A 503 -8.25 11.52 9.79
C TRP A 503 -7.94 10.76 11.08
N TYR A 504 -6.85 11.12 11.76
CA TYR A 504 -6.40 10.45 12.98
C TYR A 504 -7.42 10.60 14.11
N PRO A 505 -7.90 9.49 14.72
CA PRO A 505 -9.00 9.54 15.69
C PRO A 505 -8.58 10.00 17.09
N GLY A 506 -7.29 10.04 17.38
CA GLY A 506 -6.70 10.41 18.66
C GLY A 506 -5.82 9.29 19.25
N ASP A 507 -4.81 9.71 20.03
CA ASP A 507 -3.81 8.80 20.62
C ASP A 507 -4.42 7.76 21.58
N GLU A 508 -5.60 8.05 22.13
CA GLU A 508 -6.32 7.18 23.06
C GLU A 508 -7.08 6.02 22.37
N TYR A 509 -7.12 6.01 21.03
CA TYR A 509 -7.79 4.99 20.22
C TYR A 509 -6.84 4.18 19.34
N VAL A 510 -5.54 4.47 19.37
CA VAL A 510 -4.56 3.92 18.42
C VAL A 510 -3.34 3.42 19.17
N ASP A 511 -2.93 2.19 18.89
CA ASP A 511 -1.70 1.58 19.39
C ASP A 511 -0.55 1.74 18.38
N ILE A 512 -0.83 1.52 17.10
CA ILE A 512 0.13 1.46 15.98
C ILE A 512 -0.40 2.31 14.82
N VAL A 513 0.49 2.95 14.08
CA VAL A 513 0.18 3.62 12.81
C VAL A 513 0.61 2.73 11.65
N GLY A 514 -0.27 2.53 10.69
CA GLY A 514 -0.03 1.76 9.46
C GLY A 514 -0.13 2.62 8.21
N GLU A 515 0.63 2.24 7.18
CA GLU A 515 0.56 2.79 5.83
C GLU A 515 0.41 1.66 4.82
N ASP A 516 -0.45 1.87 3.82
CA ASP A 516 -0.59 1.02 2.66
C ASP A 516 -0.01 1.78 1.45
N ILE A 517 1.02 1.22 0.80
CA ILE A 517 1.79 1.93 -0.20
C ILE A 517 1.99 1.06 -1.44
N TYR A 518 1.46 1.52 -2.56
CA TYR A 518 1.59 0.88 -3.87
C TYR A 518 2.36 1.79 -4.84
N PRO A 519 3.70 1.82 -4.78
CA PRO A 519 4.52 2.81 -5.47
C PRO A 519 4.69 2.55 -6.98
N GLY A 520 3.91 1.62 -7.54
CA GLY A 520 4.05 1.15 -8.91
C GLY A 520 5.09 0.02 -9.07
N ASN A 521 5.16 -0.52 -10.29
CA ASN A 521 6.00 -1.68 -10.58
C ASN A 521 7.49 -1.35 -10.48
N HIS A 522 8.25 -2.23 -9.82
CA HIS A 522 9.71 -2.13 -9.68
C HIS A 522 10.23 -0.89 -8.94
N VAL A 523 9.38 -0.23 -8.15
CA VAL A 523 9.81 0.84 -7.24
C VAL A 523 10.13 0.23 -5.88
N TYR A 524 11.42 0.18 -5.55
CA TYR A 524 11.94 -0.44 -4.32
C TYR A 524 12.43 0.62 -3.32
N ASP A 525 11.98 1.85 -3.45
CA ASP A 525 12.25 2.94 -2.53
C ASP A 525 11.79 2.58 -1.11
N PRO A 526 12.57 2.90 -0.05
CA PRO A 526 12.21 2.60 1.34
C PRO A 526 11.05 3.45 1.88
N GLN A 527 10.38 4.23 1.06
CA GLN A 527 9.18 5.02 1.36
C GLN A 527 9.38 6.02 2.52
N VAL A 528 10.54 6.67 2.54
CA VAL A 528 10.98 7.54 3.65
C VAL A 528 10.04 8.72 3.86
N SER A 529 9.50 9.30 2.79
CA SER A 529 8.55 10.41 2.88
C SER A 529 7.27 9.99 3.59
N ARG A 530 6.71 8.82 3.22
CA ARG A 530 5.54 8.23 3.87
C ARG A 530 5.84 7.85 5.32
N PHE A 531 7.02 7.27 5.57
CA PHE A 531 7.45 6.97 6.94
C PHE A 531 7.52 8.23 7.82
N LYS A 532 8.13 9.31 7.32
CA LYS A 532 8.20 10.61 8.01
C LYS A 532 6.81 11.20 8.27
N GLN A 533 5.88 11.04 7.37
CA GLN A 533 4.50 11.47 7.53
C GLN A 533 3.80 10.65 8.63
N ALA A 534 3.87 9.33 8.53
CA ALA A 534 3.18 8.39 9.42
C ALA A 534 3.62 8.52 10.90
N ILE A 535 4.90 8.71 11.17
CA ILE A 535 5.40 8.90 12.55
C ILE A 535 4.89 10.18 13.22
N ASN A 536 4.28 11.09 12.46
CA ASN A 536 3.77 12.39 12.93
C ASN A 536 2.23 12.48 12.92
N TYR A 537 1.48 11.38 12.69
CA TYR A 537 0.00 11.44 12.70
C TYR A 537 -0.57 11.76 14.07
N GLY A 538 0.02 11.25 15.14
CA GLY A 538 -0.38 11.52 16.52
C GLY A 538 0.59 12.45 17.25
N SER A 539 0.23 12.82 18.47
CA SER A 539 1.11 13.61 19.36
C SER A 539 2.10 12.74 20.14
N LYS A 540 1.89 11.42 20.14
CA LYS A 540 2.75 10.44 20.83
C LYS A 540 3.49 9.58 19.84
N THR A 541 4.73 9.22 20.16
CA THR A 541 5.48 8.25 19.38
C THR A 541 4.80 6.89 19.40
N LYS A 542 4.42 6.39 18.22
CA LYS A 542 3.79 5.09 17.99
C LYS A 542 4.72 4.19 17.20
N ILE A 543 4.52 2.88 17.31
CA ILE A 543 5.06 1.93 16.33
C ILE A 543 4.47 2.29 14.97
N THR A 544 5.30 2.28 13.91
CA THR A 544 4.85 2.57 12.55
C THR A 544 5.18 1.39 11.65
N ALA A 545 4.22 0.94 10.86
CA ALA A 545 4.31 -0.25 10.03
C ALA A 545 3.89 0.03 8.58
N LEU A 546 4.47 -0.71 7.63
CA LEU A 546 4.02 -0.79 6.25
C LEU A 546 3.05 -1.97 6.17
N THR A 547 1.75 -1.67 6.28
CA THR A 547 0.69 -2.65 6.48
C THR A 547 0.24 -3.34 5.20
N GLU A 548 0.40 -2.67 4.06
CA GLU A 548 0.32 -3.24 2.72
C GLU A 548 1.36 -2.59 1.80
N ASN A 549 1.87 -3.34 0.82
CA ASN A 549 2.80 -2.79 -0.16
C ASN A 549 2.73 -3.53 -1.49
N GLY A 550 2.94 -2.79 -2.58
CA GLY A 550 3.05 -3.34 -3.93
C GLY A 550 4.41 -3.94 -4.24
N CYS A 551 5.49 -3.36 -3.71
CA CYS A 551 6.85 -3.82 -3.87
C CYS A 551 7.56 -3.92 -2.51
N ILE A 552 8.32 -4.99 -2.31
CA ILE A 552 9.21 -5.08 -1.15
C ILE A 552 10.28 -4.00 -1.33
N PHE A 553 10.38 -3.10 -0.37
CA PHE A 553 11.37 -2.02 -0.41
C PHE A 553 12.79 -2.54 -0.15
N ASP A 554 13.78 -1.79 -0.62
CA ASP A 554 15.20 -2.08 -0.42
C ASP A 554 15.58 -1.92 1.05
N ILE A 555 15.82 -3.05 1.72
CA ILE A 555 16.10 -3.10 3.16
C ILE A 555 17.44 -2.44 3.51
N ASP A 556 18.47 -2.58 2.67
CA ASP A 556 19.77 -1.98 2.93
C ASP A 556 19.66 -0.45 2.88
N SER A 557 18.91 0.09 1.92
CA SER A 557 18.57 1.52 1.85
C SER A 557 17.79 1.97 3.08
N ALA A 558 16.77 1.23 3.51
CA ALA A 558 16.00 1.56 4.70
C ALA A 558 16.86 1.56 5.98
N VAL A 559 17.75 0.57 6.13
CA VAL A 559 18.69 0.49 7.27
C VAL A 559 19.68 1.66 7.24
N SER A 560 20.21 2.00 6.07
CA SER A 560 21.22 3.06 5.93
C SER A 560 20.69 4.44 6.31
N ILE A 561 19.41 4.72 6.01
CA ILE A 561 18.71 5.97 6.38
C ILE A 561 17.98 5.87 7.71
N ASN A 562 17.97 4.72 8.32
CA ASN A 562 17.28 4.43 9.57
C ASN A 562 15.75 4.57 9.49
N ALA A 563 15.14 4.29 8.32
CA ALA A 563 13.68 4.28 8.11
C ALA A 563 13.14 2.85 8.21
N LEU A 564 13.04 2.32 9.43
CA LEU A 564 12.67 0.93 9.68
C LEU A 564 11.19 0.81 10.05
N TRP A 565 10.38 0.42 9.08
CA TRP A 565 9.02 -0.03 9.32
C TRP A 565 9.01 -1.23 10.27
N SER A 566 7.99 -1.37 11.10
CA SER A 566 7.92 -2.48 12.07
C SER A 566 7.74 -3.83 11.37
N TRP A 567 6.91 -3.86 10.32
CA TRP A 567 6.73 -5.00 9.43
C TRP A 567 6.35 -4.51 8.04
#